data_fdbbc390de6d0ec0a8b37ac10abdcc52
#
_entry.id   fdbbc390de6d0ec0a8b37ac10abdcc52
#
_cell.length_a   1.000
_cell.length_b   1.000
_cell.length_c   1.000
_cell.angle_alpha   90.00
_cell.angle_beta   90.00
_cell.angle_gamma   90.00
#
_symmetry.space_group_name_H-M   'P 1'
#
loop_
_entity.id
_entity.type
_entity.pdbx_description
1 polymer ?
#
loop_
_entity_poly.entity_id
_entity_poly.type
_entity_poly.pdbx_seq_one_letter_code
_entity_poly.pdbx_strand_id
1 'polypeptide(L)'
;MNLKYTQNNYYSTYPWYYYYNIIGQANAIIANVDNATGDEELKKFCKGAALTFRAYAYEKLIHYYAPRWQDSNNGESKVIVLRIDESTGDKAPSSLNDVYAQIYKDCQDAIASFQSSSYKRPTAQIWIPNANVAHAVYARAALYRQDYQTALAQATEARKGYPLMSNSDYQAGFCKPTSEWLFGSYGGASENNWYWSFGTQFSCNGYYGTKTSYGAGQISDALTSQIPNTDVRKHLFLTPDKIGWSNSDEYLDGEADTAAFNKAVAYMDSIHEAYTSGYAAPYQGCKQAGYFFMGSQWKFYVFDTPGVGYLPFIRSSEMLLIEAEANHFLGNDAAAQANLVELNKTTGRDPEYTCTKTGDAMFKEIVKYRSLELWGEGFGFSDYKRWNLPIDRTNSANVDPSIKVRVETNATGWAWRIPLRETDYNHEYLGTQNKTVK
;
A
#
# COMPACT_ATOMS: atom_id res chain seq x y z
N MET A 1 -1.99 15.91 1.90
CA MET A 1 -0.67 15.55 1.38
C MET A 1 0.02 16.81 0.90
N ASN A 2 1.18 17.15 1.44
CA ASN A 2 1.92 18.33 0.97
C ASN A 2 2.80 17.91 -0.21
N LEU A 3 2.45 18.32 -1.42
CA LEU A 3 3.20 18.01 -2.64
C LEU A 3 4.43 18.94 -2.85
N LYS A 4 4.76 19.80 -1.88
CA LYS A 4 5.95 20.65 -1.93
C LYS A 4 7.20 19.90 -1.44
N TYR A 5 7.55 18.81 -2.09
CA TYR A 5 8.78 18.09 -1.78
C TYR A 5 9.98 18.74 -2.48
N THR A 6 10.95 19.13 -1.68
CA THR A 6 12.26 19.59 -2.17
C THR A 6 13.23 18.43 -2.32
N GLN A 7 14.34 18.63 -3.03
CA GLN A 7 15.38 17.63 -3.21
C GLN A 7 16.04 17.16 -1.89
N ASN A 8 15.98 17.97 -0.85
CA ASN A 8 16.55 17.68 0.48
C ASN A 8 15.51 17.28 1.52
N ASN A 9 14.24 17.17 1.15
CA ASN A 9 13.20 16.78 2.10
C ASN A 9 13.38 15.30 2.45
N TYR A 10 13.42 14.98 3.74
CA TYR A 10 13.56 13.60 4.24
C TYR A 10 12.54 12.65 3.61
N TYR A 11 11.26 13.04 3.57
CA TYR A 11 10.19 12.18 3.05
C TYR A 11 10.29 11.92 1.55
N SER A 12 10.88 12.82 0.78
CA SER A 12 11.10 12.63 -0.66
C SER A 12 12.43 11.95 -0.99
N THR A 13 13.39 11.94 -0.06
CA THR A 13 14.72 11.35 -0.28
C THR A 13 14.83 9.95 0.30
N TYR A 14 14.15 9.67 1.42
CA TYR A 14 14.25 8.38 2.10
C TYR A 14 13.84 7.19 1.22
N PRO A 15 12.71 7.20 0.47
CA PRO A 15 12.34 6.09 -0.41
C PRO A 15 13.40 5.82 -1.49
N TRP A 16 14.05 6.86 -2.03
CA TRP A 16 15.12 6.68 -3.00
C TRP A 16 16.25 5.81 -2.44
N TYR A 17 16.84 6.21 -1.32
CA TYR A 17 17.95 5.47 -0.72
C TYR A 17 17.53 4.09 -0.22
N TYR A 18 16.36 3.98 0.36
CA TYR A 18 15.82 2.73 0.85
C TYR A 18 15.70 1.68 -0.26
N TYR A 19 15.05 2.04 -1.37
CA TYR A 19 14.86 1.10 -2.47
C TYR A 19 16.14 0.82 -3.26
N TYR A 20 17.02 1.80 -3.44
CA TYR A 20 18.34 1.53 -4.04
C TYR A 20 19.23 0.67 -3.15
N ASN A 21 19.10 0.73 -1.82
CA ASN A 21 19.78 -0.21 -0.94
C ASN A 21 19.27 -1.64 -1.16
N ILE A 22 17.95 -1.84 -1.27
CA ILE A 22 17.37 -3.15 -1.61
C ILE A 22 17.89 -3.65 -2.96
N ILE A 23 17.97 -2.78 -3.97
CA ILE A 23 18.50 -3.12 -5.30
C ILE A 23 19.96 -3.56 -5.20
N GLY A 24 20.79 -2.84 -4.44
CA GLY A 24 22.20 -3.21 -4.23
C GLY A 24 22.37 -4.56 -3.58
N GLN A 25 21.60 -4.85 -2.52
CA GLN A 25 21.60 -6.15 -1.86
C GLN A 25 21.12 -7.27 -2.80
N ALA A 26 20.06 -7.01 -3.57
CA ALA A 26 19.56 -7.97 -4.54
C ALA A 26 20.58 -8.25 -5.65
N ASN A 27 21.27 -7.23 -6.17
CA ASN A 27 22.33 -7.40 -7.18
C ASN A 27 23.47 -8.29 -6.67
N ALA A 28 23.92 -8.08 -5.42
CA ALA A 28 24.96 -8.89 -4.81
C ALA A 28 24.54 -10.37 -4.71
N ILE A 29 23.28 -10.65 -4.31
CA ILE A 29 22.79 -12.03 -4.26
C ILE A 29 22.70 -12.61 -5.68
N ILE A 30 22.12 -11.90 -6.64
CA ILE A 30 21.92 -12.37 -8.01
C ILE A 30 23.28 -12.71 -8.67
N ALA A 31 24.31 -11.88 -8.43
CA ALA A 31 25.64 -12.07 -9.01
C ALA A 31 26.38 -13.28 -8.43
N ASN A 32 26.14 -13.62 -7.16
CA ASN A 32 27.01 -14.54 -6.43
C ASN A 32 26.32 -15.88 -6.02
N VAL A 33 24.98 -15.94 -6.02
CA VAL A 33 24.24 -17.09 -5.47
C VAL A 33 24.51 -18.41 -6.20
N ASP A 34 24.71 -18.37 -7.51
CA ASP A 34 24.96 -19.58 -8.31
C ASP A 34 26.32 -20.24 -7.95
N ASN A 35 27.29 -19.44 -7.50
CA ASN A 35 28.62 -19.88 -7.07
C ASN A 35 28.73 -20.12 -5.55
N ALA A 36 27.68 -19.84 -4.79
CA ALA A 36 27.69 -20.02 -3.34
C ALA A 36 27.71 -21.54 -2.98
N THR A 37 28.33 -21.87 -1.85
CA THR A 37 28.24 -23.22 -1.30
C THR A 37 26.91 -23.40 -0.57
N GLY A 38 26.26 -24.56 -0.74
CA GLY A 38 25.01 -24.85 -0.04
C GLY A 38 24.04 -25.70 -0.86
N ASP A 39 22.82 -25.78 -0.36
CA ASP A 39 21.73 -26.53 -1.00
C ASP A 39 21.30 -25.84 -2.31
N GLU A 40 21.31 -26.61 -3.41
CA GLU A 40 21.01 -26.10 -4.76
C GLU A 40 19.56 -25.59 -4.89
N GLU A 41 18.62 -26.23 -4.20
CA GLU A 41 17.22 -25.81 -4.22
C GLU A 41 17.01 -24.50 -3.46
N LEU A 42 17.72 -24.34 -2.33
CA LEU A 42 17.72 -23.08 -1.59
C LEU A 42 18.39 -21.95 -2.40
N LYS A 43 19.48 -22.23 -3.14
CA LYS A 43 20.13 -21.23 -4.01
C LYS A 43 19.18 -20.72 -5.08
N LYS A 44 18.47 -21.61 -5.78
CA LYS A 44 17.43 -21.22 -6.76
C LYS A 44 16.35 -20.36 -6.10
N PHE A 45 15.86 -20.77 -4.94
CA PHE A 45 14.87 -20.01 -4.19
C PHE A 45 15.39 -18.61 -3.81
N CYS A 46 16.61 -18.48 -3.29
CA CYS A 46 17.24 -17.20 -2.93
C CYS A 46 17.40 -16.29 -4.15
N LYS A 47 17.77 -16.85 -5.32
CA LYS A 47 17.83 -16.10 -6.58
C LYS A 47 16.47 -15.53 -6.96
N GLY A 48 15.41 -16.35 -6.91
CA GLY A 48 14.04 -15.91 -7.15
C GLY A 48 13.60 -14.80 -6.19
N ALA A 49 13.92 -14.92 -4.91
CA ALA A 49 13.62 -13.92 -3.90
C ALA A 49 14.36 -12.59 -4.18
N ALA A 50 15.65 -12.64 -4.50
CA ALA A 50 16.44 -11.45 -4.81
C ALA A 50 15.94 -10.71 -6.07
N LEU A 51 15.61 -11.46 -7.13
CA LEU A 51 14.99 -10.90 -8.35
C LEU A 51 13.65 -10.23 -8.04
N THR A 52 12.82 -10.86 -7.21
CA THR A 52 11.53 -10.28 -6.79
C THR A 52 11.72 -9.00 -5.99
N PHE A 53 12.67 -8.96 -5.06
CA PHE A 53 12.99 -7.74 -4.31
C PHE A 53 13.50 -6.61 -5.21
N ARG A 54 14.32 -6.93 -6.23
CA ARG A 54 14.79 -5.91 -7.19
C ARG A 54 13.65 -5.36 -8.02
N ALA A 55 12.79 -6.21 -8.55
CA ALA A 55 11.58 -5.81 -9.28
C ALA A 55 10.66 -4.92 -8.42
N TYR A 56 10.38 -5.35 -7.18
CA TYR A 56 9.57 -4.59 -6.22
C TYR A 56 10.17 -3.22 -5.92
N ALA A 57 11.48 -3.14 -5.72
CA ALA A 57 12.15 -1.88 -5.42
C ALA A 57 12.07 -0.91 -6.61
N TYR A 58 12.28 -1.38 -7.85
CA TYR A 58 12.10 -0.56 -9.05
C TYR A 58 10.65 -0.13 -9.25
N GLU A 59 9.69 -1.01 -9.01
CA GLU A 59 8.26 -0.69 -9.06
C GLU A 59 7.93 0.47 -8.10
N LYS A 60 8.43 0.45 -6.87
CA LYS A 60 8.25 1.53 -5.91
C LYS A 60 8.94 2.83 -6.33
N LEU A 61 10.16 2.76 -6.85
CA LEU A 61 10.88 3.95 -7.32
C LEU A 61 10.10 4.68 -8.43
N ILE A 62 9.60 3.97 -9.44
CA ILE A 62 8.84 4.61 -10.52
C ILE A 62 7.49 5.17 -10.05
N HIS A 63 6.86 4.57 -9.02
CA HIS A 63 5.65 5.12 -8.44
C HIS A 63 5.86 6.53 -7.87
N TYR A 64 7.02 6.77 -7.25
CA TYR A 64 7.30 8.08 -6.66
C TYR A 64 7.95 9.05 -7.65
N TYR A 65 8.94 8.59 -8.44
CA TYR A 65 9.85 9.48 -9.15
C TYR A 65 9.61 9.55 -10.66
N ALA A 66 8.76 8.69 -11.24
CA ALA A 66 8.43 8.75 -12.66
C ALA A 66 7.07 9.43 -12.92
N PRO A 67 6.84 9.99 -14.12
CA PRO A 67 5.48 10.32 -14.55
C PRO A 67 4.65 9.04 -14.70
N ARG A 68 3.32 9.17 -14.82
CA ARG A 68 2.48 8.05 -15.23
C ARG A 68 2.79 7.63 -16.68
N TRP A 69 2.42 6.41 -17.04
CA TRP A 69 2.77 5.85 -18.35
C TRP A 69 2.33 6.74 -19.53
N GLN A 70 1.06 7.22 -19.54
CA GLN A 70 0.54 8.06 -20.63
C GLN A 70 1.26 9.40 -20.80
N ASP A 71 1.89 9.91 -19.74
CA ASP A 71 2.60 11.19 -19.76
C ASP A 71 4.10 11.01 -20.01
N SER A 72 4.55 9.79 -20.26
CA SER A 72 5.97 9.42 -20.37
C SER A 72 6.49 9.40 -21.82
N ASN A 73 5.78 9.96 -22.77
CA ASN A 73 6.12 9.88 -24.19
C ASN A 73 6.38 8.41 -24.63
N ASN A 74 5.38 7.58 -24.47
CA ASN A 74 5.45 6.13 -24.74
C ASN A 74 6.62 5.42 -24.00
N GLY A 75 6.94 5.88 -22.79
CA GLY A 75 7.99 5.32 -21.98
C GLY A 75 9.40 5.87 -22.24
N GLU A 76 9.59 6.82 -23.17
CA GLU A 76 10.89 7.38 -23.49
C GLU A 76 11.44 8.37 -22.43
N SER A 77 10.56 8.89 -21.56
CA SER A 77 10.97 9.79 -20.49
C SER A 77 12.05 9.15 -19.62
N LYS A 78 13.17 9.86 -19.44
CA LYS A 78 14.24 9.45 -18.54
C LYS A 78 13.79 9.68 -17.09
N VAL A 79 13.94 8.68 -16.24
CA VAL A 79 13.31 8.68 -14.90
C VAL A 79 14.27 8.34 -13.77
N ILE A 80 14.74 7.13 -13.69
CA ILE A 80 15.61 6.62 -12.63
C ILE A 80 16.81 5.85 -13.23
N VAL A 81 17.82 5.62 -12.43
CA VAL A 81 19.00 4.87 -12.85
C VAL A 81 18.77 3.37 -12.70
N LEU A 82 18.88 2.60 -13.77
CA LEU A 82 18.88 1.14 -13.71
C LEU A 82 20.26 0.62 -13.29
N ARG A 83 20.38 0.08 -12.09
CA ARG A 83 21.54 -0.63 -11.57
C ARG A 83 21.20 -2.11 -11.46
N ILE A 84 21.76 -2.92 -12.37
CA ILE A 84 21.45 -4.35 -12.48
C ILE A 84 22.64 -5.25 -12.13
N ASP A 85 23.71 -4.65 -11.68
CA ASP A 85 24.95 -5.28 -11.27
C ASP A 85 25.52 -4.58 -10.02
N GLU A 86 26.69 -4.97 -9.56
CA GLU A 86 27.38 -4.42 -8.39
C GLU A 86 28.19 -3.14 -8.68
N SER A 87 28.10 -2.59 -9.89
CA SER A 87 28.82 -1.36 -10.25
C SER A 87 28.30 -0.14 -9.48
N THR A 88 29.21 0.71 -9.02
CA THR A 88 28.91 1.90 -8.22
C THR A 88 29.24 3.22 -8.93
N GLY A 89 29.74 3.17 -10.17
CA GLY A 89 30.09 4.36 -10.94
C GLY A 89 28.90 5.21 -11.38
N ASP A 90 29.19 6.35 -11.96
CA ASP A 90 28.20 7.23 -12.56
C ASP A 90 27.41 6.50 -13.63
N LYS A 91 26.12 6.79 -13.73
CA LYS A 91 25.24 6.15 -14.70
C LYS A 91 24.05 7.05 -15.03
N ALA A 92 23.79 7.22 -16.31
CA ALA A 92 22.68 8.02 -16.81
C ALA A 92 21.31 7.40 -16.42
N PRO A 93 20.28 8.24 -16.23
CA PRO A 93 18.92 7.76 -16.00
C PRO A 93 18.40 7.00 -17.23
N SER A 94 17.69 5.91 -16.96
CA SER A 94 17.09 5.04 -17.96
C SER A 94 15.69 5.53 -18.35
N SER A 95 15.21 5.13 -19.50
CA SER A 95 13.84 5.40 -19.91
C SER A 95 12.86 4.62 -19.03
N LEU A 96 11.66 5.13 -18.89
CA LEU A 96 10.59 4.43 -18.15
C LEU A 96 10.29 3.06 -18.79
N ASN A 97 10.40 2.97 -20.12
CA ASN A 97 10.23 1.70 -20.83
C ASN A 97 11.31 0.68 -20.46
N ASP A 98 12.59 1.10 -20.38
CA ASP A 98 13.67 0.21 -19.95
C ASP A 98 13.48 -0.27 -18.52
N VAL A 99 12.98 0.61 -17.64
CA VAL A 99 12.70 0.23 -16.23
C VAL A 99 11.58 -0.80 -16.17
N TYR A 100 10.49 -0.62 -16.90
CA TYR A 100 9.42 -1.63 -16.96
C TYR A 100 9.89 -2.95 -17.58
N ALA A 101 10.70 -2.89 -18.64
CA ALA A 101 11.28 -4.08 -19.25
C ALA A 101 12.13 -4.86 -18.24
N GLN A 102 12.94 -4.17 -17.42
CA GLN A 102 13.73 -4.80 -16.38
C GLN A 102 12.85 -5.40 -15.27
N ILE A 103 11.81 -4.70 -14.81
CA ILE A 103 10.86 -5.22 -13.81
C ILE A 103 10.21 -6.51 -14.35
N TYR A 104 9.74 -6.50 -15.59
CA TYR A 104 9.12 -7.68 -16.22
C TYR A 104 10.08 -8.84 -16.29
N LYS A 105 11.32 -8.58 -16.76
CA LYS A 105 12.37 -9.60 -16.83
C LYS A 105 12.67 -10.19 -15.45
N ASP A 106 12.86 -9.36 -14.44
CA ASP A 106 13.14 -9.82 -13.08
C ASP A 106 12.00 -10.69 -12.52
N CYS A 107 10.74 -10.29 -12.77
CA CYS A 107 9.59 -11.09 -12.34
C CYS A 107 9.52 -12.44 -13.06
N GLN A 108 9.76 -12.47 -14.37
CA GLN A 108 9.78 -13.71 -15.16
C GLN A 108 10.89 -14.66 -14.71
N ASP A 109 12.10 -14.13 -14.56
CA ASP A 109 13.26 -14.89 -14.08
C ASP A 109 13.05 -15.40 -12.63
N ALA A 110 12.42 -14.58 -11.77
CA ALA A 110 12.07 -14.98 -10.40
C ALA A 110 11.07 -16.13 -10.39
N ILE A 111 10.00 -16.04 -11.16
CA ILE A 111 8.99 -17.10 -11.29
C ILE A 111 9.64 -18.38 -11.76
N ALA A 112 10.48 -18.34 -12.81
CA ALA A 112 11.22 -19.50 -13.31
C ALA A 112 12.14 -20.10 -12.23
N SER A 113 12.86 -19.26 -11.46
CA SER A 113 13.72 -19.71 -10.36
C SER A 113 12.93 -20.41 -9.26
N PHE A 114 11.79 -19.85 -8.83
CA PHE A 114 10.92 -20.48 -7.83
C PHE A 114 10.29 -21.80 -8.34
N GLN A 115 9.92 -21.86 -9.61
CA GLN A 115 9.35 -23.07 -10.22
C GLN A 115 10.39 -24.20 -10.35
N SER A 116 11.64 -23.86 -10.57
CA SER A 116 12.75 -24.81 -10.66
C SER A 116 13.25 -25.30 -9.29
N SER A 117 12.78 -24.69 -8.19
CA SER A 117 13.16 -25.03 -6.83
C SER A 117 12.11 -25.90 -6.14
N SER A 118 12.56 -26.96 -5.48
CA SER A 118 11.72 -27.74 -4.55
C SER A 118 11.57 -27.06 -3.17
N TYR A 119 12.45 -26.12 -2.84
CA TYR A 119 12.36 -25.39 -1.58
C TYR A 119 11.09 -24.52 -1.52
N LYS A 120 10.44 -24.52 -0.39
CA LYS A 120 9.24 -23.69 -0.14
C LYS A 120 9.47 -22.77 1.05
N ARG A 121 9.05 -21.53 0.88
CA ARG A 121 9.04 -20.55 1.98
C ARG A 121 8.25 -21.09 3.17
N PRO A 122 8.78 -21.05 4.40
CA PRO A 122 7.96 -21.31 5.59
C PRO A 122 6.77 -20.35 5.66
N THR A 123 5.58 -20.88 5.93
CA THR A 123 4.32 -20.11 5.88
C THR A 123 4.34 -18.86 6.76
N ALA A 124 5.00 -18.92 7.92
CA ALA A 124 5.12 -17.79 8.83
C ALA A 124 6.04 -16.67 8.33
N GLN A 125 6.91 -16.93 7.36
CA GLN A 125 7.91 -15.96 6.87
C GLN A 125 7.37 -15.14 5.68
N ILE A 126 6.27 -14.44 5.91
CA ILE A 126 5.62 -13.62 4.85
C ILE A 126 6.50 -12.47 4.31
N TRP A 127 7.58 -12.13 5.00
CA TRP A 127 8.55 -11.11 4.57
C TRP A 127 9.56 -11.61 3.55
N ILE A 128 9.56 -12.88 3.23
CA ILE A 128 10.37 -13.46 2.16
C ILE A 128 9.48 -13.67 0.92
N PRO A 129 9.83 -13.15 -0.25
CA PRO A 129 9.05 -13.38 -1.46
C PRO A 129 9.01 -14.85 -1.88
N ASN A 130 7.92 -15.25 -2.54
CA ASN A 130 7.76 -16.51 -3.25
C ASN A 130 7.21 -16.24 -4.67
N ALA A 131 6.90 -17.29 -5.43
CA ALA A 131 6.37 -17.14 -6.78
C ALA A 131 5.10 -16.28 -6.85
N ASN A 132 4.19 -16.43 -5.88
CA ASN A 132 2.97 -15.61 -5.85
C ASN A 132 3.27 -14.11 -5.66
N VAL A 133 4.30 -13.78 -4.86
CA VAL A 133 4.76 -12.39 -4.69
C VAL A 133 5.38 -11.86 -5.98
N ALA A 134 6.16 -12.68 -6.71
CA ALA A 134 6.71 -12.28 -8.01
C ALA A 134 5.60 -12.01 -9.03
N HIS A 135 4.58 -12.88 -9.10
CA HIS A 135 3.38 -12.65 -9.91
C HIS A 135 2.65 -11.37 -9.51
N ALA A 136 2.52 -11.08 -8.22
CA ALA A 136 1.84 -9.89 -7.71
C ALA A 136 2.59 -8.59 -8.06
N VAL A 137 3.91 -8.57 -7.94
CA VAL A 137 4.74 -7.43 -8.35
C VAL A 137 4.62 -7.19 -9.87
N TYR A 138 4.62 -8.28 -10.64
CA TYR A 138 4.43 -8.23 -12.08
C TYR A 138 3.04 -7.67 -12.45
N ALA A 139 1.98 -8.17 -11.82
CA ALA A 139 0.62 -7.69 -12.03
C ALA A 139 0.49 -6.18 -11.74
N ARG A 140 1.08 -5.73 -10.64
CA ARG A 140 1.08 -4.33 -10.24
C ARG A 140 1.83 -3.46 -11.24
N ALA A 141 3.02 -3.85 -11.65
CA ALA A 141 3.80 -3.14 -12.67
C ALA A 141 3.06 -3.06 -14.01
N ALA A 142 2.46 -4.17 -14.44
CA ALA A 142 1.67 -4.23 -15.67
C ALA A 142 0.42 -3.32 -15.61
N LEU A 143 -0.29 -3.30 -14.47
CA LEU A 143 -1.42 -2.40 -14.26
C LEU A 143 -1.00 -0.92 -14.42
N TYR A 144 0.12 -0.53 -13.82
CA TYR A 144 0.61 0.85 -13.89
C TYR A 144 1.13 1.24 -15.27
N ARG A 145 1.64 0.26 -16.02
CA ARG A 145 2.02 0.41 -17.43
C ARG A 145 0.81 0.40 -18.36
N GLN A 146 -0.38 0.03 -17.86
CA GLN A 146 -1.61 -0.20 -18.62
C GLN A 146 -1.54 -1.39 -19.58
N ASP A 147 -0.69 -2.34 -19.29
CA ASP A 147 -0.68 -3.66 -19.93
C ASP A 147 -1.71 -4.56 -19.21
N TYR A 148 -2.98 -4.30 -19.48
CA TYR A 148 -4.09 -4.94 -18.76
C TYR A 148 -4.17 -6.45 -18.98
N GLN A 149 -3.75 -6.94 -20.14
CA GLN A 149 -3.69 -8.38 -20.42
C GLN A 149 -2.72 -9.07 -19.46
N THR A 150 -1.51 -8.56 -19.36
CA THR A 150 -0.49 -9.07 -18.44
C THR A 150 -0.92 -8.87 -16.98
N ALA A 151 -1.48 -7.72 -16.63
CA ALA A 151 -1.97 -7.45 -15.28
C ALA A 151 -3.01 -8.47 -14.82
N LEU A 152 -4.00 -8.76 -15.66
CA LEU A 152 -5.04 -9.76 -15.40
C LEU A 152 -4.44 -11.15 -15.19
N ALA A 153 -3.60 -11.61 -16.12
CA ALA A 153 -3.01 -12.94 -16.07
C ALA A 153 -2.14 -13.11 -14.80
N GLN A 154 -1.31 -12.12 -14.49
CA GLN A 154 -0.41 -12.20 -13.35
C GLN A 154 -1.13 -12.04 -12.00
N ALA A 155 -2.16 -11.23 -11.91
CA ALA A 155 -2.98 -11.09 -10.71
C ALA A 155 -3.71 -12.39 -10.38
N THR A 156 -4.25 -13.07 -11.39
CA THR A 156 -4.90 -14.38 -11.24
C THR A 156 -3.93 -15.45 -10.73
N GLU A 157 -2.69 -15.49 -11.24
CA GLU A 157 -1.67 -16.40 -10.73
C GLU A 157 -1.23 -16.05 -9.30
N ALA A 158 -1.08 -14.76 -9.01
CA ALA A 158 -0.62 -14.27 -7.72
C ALA A 158 -1.50 -14.74 -6.55
N ARG A 159 -2.83 -14.69 -6.71
CA ARG A 159 -3.77 -15.02 -5.63
C ARG A 159 -4.09 -16.51 -5.45
N LYS A 160 -3.52 -17.40 -6.29
CA LYS A 160 -3.72 -18.84 -6.12
C LYS A 160 -3.18 -19.32 -4.78
N GLY A 161 -4.05 -19.94 -3.97
CA GLY A 161 -3.70 -20.43 -2.64
C GLY A 161 -3.76 -19.36 -1.52
N TYR A 162 -4.18 -18.14 -1.85
CA TYR A 162 -4.37 -17.03 -0.90
C TYR A 162 -5.83 -16.56 -0.93
N PRO A 163 -6.75 -17.26 -0.24
CA PRO A 163 -8.15 -16.87 -0.20
C PRO A 163 -8.33 -15.52 0.48
N LEU A 164 -9.38 -14.79 0.08
CA LEU A 164 -9.76 -13.55 0.74
C LEU A 164 -10.06 -13.81 2.22
N MET A 165 -9.61 -12.90 3.08
CA MET A 165 -9.80 -13.03 4.52
C MET A 165 -11.27 -12.90 4.90
N SER A 166 -11.64 -13.52 6.02
CA SER A 166 -12.97 -13.39 6.63
C SER A 166 -13.23 -11.95 7.12
N ASN A 167 -14.49 -11.62 7.41
CA ASN A 167 -14.81 -10.34 8.05
C ASN A 167 -14.20 -10.20 9.44
N SER A 168 -14.08 -11.31 10.18
CA SER A 168 -13.41 -11.34 11.47
C SER A 168 -11.94 -10.95 11.32
N ASP A 169 -11.23 -11.55 10.34
CA ASP A 169 -9.84 -11.20 10.04
C ASP A 169 -9.71 -9.75 9.55
N TYR A 170 -10.65 -9.29 8.72
CA TYR A 170 -10.65 -7.92 8.21
C TYR A 170 -10.76 -6.87 9.31
N GLN A 171 -11.53 -7.15 10.33
CA GLN A 171 -11.76 -6.28 11.49
C GLN A 171 -10.71 -6.44 12.60
N ALA A 172 -9.72 -7.29 12.37
CA ALA A 172 -8.75 -7.71 13.36
C ALA A 172 -7.62 -6.74 13.66
N GLY A 173 -7.51 -5.66 12.94
CA GLY A 173 -6.48 -4.66 13.17
C GLY A 173 -5.29 -4.70 12.23
N PHE A 174 -5.24 -5.56 11.24
CA PHE A 174 -4.18 -5.60 10.21
C PHE A 174 -2.75 -5.57 10.75
N CYS A 175 -2.49 -6.17 11.90
CA CYS A 175 -1.16 -6.25 12.49
C CYS A 175 -0.64 -7.69 12.62
N LYS A 176 -1.39 -8.66 12.09
CA LYS A 176 -1.04 -10.08 12.06
C LYS A 176 -1.37 -10.66 10.69
N PRO A 177 -0.49 -11.50 10.11
CA PRO A 177 -0.75 -12.15 8.84
C PRO A 177 -2.02 -13.01 8.86
N THR A 178 -2.82 -12.91 7.81
CA THR A 178 -3.98 -13.76 7.53
C THR A 178 -3.70 -14.61 6.29
N SER A 179 -4.65 -15.50 5.96
CA SER A 179 -4.57 -16.32 4.74
C SER A 179 -4.50 -15.51 3.43
N GLU A 180 -4.92 -14.26 3.48
CA GLU A 180 -4.92 -13.35 2.32
C GLU A 180 -3.56 -12.70 2.04
N TRP A 181 -2.65 -12.67 3.03
CA TRP A 181 -1.39 -11.91 2.89
C TRP A 181 -0.34 -12.68 2.10
N LEU A 182 -0.04 -12.22 0.89
CA LEU A 182 1.04 -12.76 0.08
C LEU A 182 2.41 -12.31 0.59
N PHE A 183 2.51 -11.02 0.96
CA PHE A 183 3.75 -10.38 1.36
C PHE A 183 3.50 -9.31 2.42
N GLY A 184 4.38 -9.22 3.39
CA GLY A 184 4.28 -8.24 4.47
C GLY A 184 5.61 -7.99 5.16
N SER A 185 5.63 -7.06 6.11
CA SER A 185 6.81 -6.79 6.92
C SER A 185 7.07 -7.91 7.94
N TYR A 186 8.30 -8.00 8.42
CA TYR A 186 8.59 -8.70 9.68
C TYR A 186 8.08 -7.86 10.85
N GLY A 187 7.37 -8.49 11.77
CA GLY A 187 6.68 -7.82 12.88
C GLY A 187 7.28 -8.13 14.25
N GLY A 188 8.57 -8.46 14.35
CA GLY A 188 9.22 -8.78 15.61
C GLY A 188 9.56 -7.55 16.47
N ALA A 189 9.56 -7.71 17.78
CA ALA A 189 9.87 -6.63 18.72
C ALA A 189 11.29 -6.04 18.55
N SER A 190 12.24 -6.86 18.08
CA SER A 190 13.62 -6.43 17.80
C SER A 190 13.72 -5.44 16.63
N GLU A 191 12.75 -5.47 15.71
CA GLU A 191 12.69 -4.60 14.55
C GLU A 191 11.87 -3.33 14.83
N ASN A 192 11.35 -3.19 16.03
CA ASN A 192 10.48 -2.08 16.40
C ASN A 192 11.28 -0.84 16.77
N ASN A 193 11.18 0.20 15.96
CA ASN A 193 11.55 1.54 16.37
C ASN A 193 10.32 2.20 17.02
N TRP A 194 10.23 2.11 18.33
CA TRP A 194 9.07 2.49 19.12
C TRP A 194 8.42 3.82 18.73
N TYR A 195 9.22 4.84 18.47
CA TYR A 195 8.72 6.16 18.11
C TYR A 195 8.33 6.30 16.63
N TRP A 196 8.92 5.52 15.73
CA TRP A 196 8.84 5.73 14.28
C TRP A 196 8.22 4.55 13.53
N SER A 197 7.73 3.54 14.24
CA SER A 197 7.04 2.43 13.60
C SER A 197 5.65 2.83 13.12
N PHE A 198 5.15 2.12 12.13
CA PHE A 198 3.79 2.29 11.64
C PHE A 198 2.77 2.06 12.76
N GLY A 199 2.94 1.02 13.56
CA GLY A 199 2.03 0.71 14.66
C GLY A 199 1.97 1.82 15.71
N THR A 200 3.08 2.52 15.97
CA THR A 200 3.10 3.64 16.91
C THR A 200 2.44 4.89 16.33
N GLN A 201 2.67 5.15 15.05
CA GLN A 201 2.26 6.42 14.40
C GLN A 201 0.85 6.36 13.81
N PHE A 202 0.41 5.19 13.34
CA PHE A 202 -0.80 5.09 12.54
C PHE A 202 -1.88 4.18 13.13
N SER A 203 -1.54 3.18 13.96
CA SER A 203 -2.56 2.34 14.59
C SER A 203 -3.46 3.14 15.51
N CYS A 204 -4.75 2.80 15.55
CA CYS A 204 -5.75 3.53 16.34
C CYS A 204 -5.48 3.50 17.86
N ASN A 205 -4.77 2.49 18.35
CA ASN A 205 -4.29 2.39 19.73
C ASN A 205 -2.77 2.61 19.85
N GLY A 206 -2.13 3.11 18.81
CA GLY A 206 -0.70 3.46 18.82
C GLY A 206 -0.41 4.67 19.69
N TYR A 207 0.77 4.71 20.29
CA TYR A 207 1.14 5.76 21.24
C TYR A 207 1.03 7.17 20.67
N TYR A 208 1.48 7.40 19.43
CA TYR A 208 1.35 8.69 18.76
C TYR A 208 0.07 8.85 17.95
N GLY A 209 -0.55 7.75 17.56
CA GLY A 209 -1.82 7.78 16.83
C GLY A 209 -2.98 8.35 17.64
N THR A 210 -2.95 8.19 18.96
CA THR A 210 -4.04 8.58 19.86
C THR A 210 -3.62 9.60 20.92
N LYS A 211 -2.34 9.78 21.18
CA LYS A 211 -1.85 10.58 22.31
C LYS A 211 -1.47 12.01 21.96
N THR A 212 -1.34 12.31 20.69
CA THR A 212 -0.98 13.63 20.21
C THR A 212 -1.91 14.05 19.09
N SER A 213 -2.02 15.36 18.87
CA SER A 213 -2.74 15.96 17.75
C SER A 213 -2.26 15.49 16.35
N TYR A 214 -1.34 14.56 16.28
CA TYR A 214 -0.89 13.94 15.03
C TYR A 214 -1.88 12.92 14.46
N GLY A 215 -2.85 12.48 15.23
CA GLY A 215 -4.01 11.68 14.87
C GLY A 215 -3.72 10.39 14.11
N ALA A 216 -4.21 9.28 14.60
CA ALA A 216 -4.36 8.10 13.75
C ALA A 216 -5.07 8.52 12.47
N GLY A 217 -4.62 8.02 11.31
CA GLY A 217 -5.16 8.45 10.02
C GLY A 217 -6.67 8.57 10.00
N GLN A 218 -7.16 9.62 9.38
CA GLN A 218 -8.58 9.89 9.22
C GLN A 218 -9.01 9.60 7.79
N ILE A 219 -10.16 8.98 7.64
CA ILE A 219 -10.81 8.88 6.35
C ILE A 219 -11.66 10.13 6.10
N SER A 220 -11.67 10.59 4.84
CA SER A 220 -12.56 11.68 4.44
C SER A 220 -14.03 11.24 4.58
N ASP A 221 -14.88 12.11 5.13
CA ASP A 221 -16.33 11.91 5.20
C ASP A 221 -16.96 11.80 3.80
N ALA A 222 -16.38 12.45 2.81
CA ALA A 222 -16.77 12.28 1.40
C ALA A 222 -16.60 10.85 0.89
N LEU A 223 -15.70 10.06 1.49
CA LEU A 223 -15.53 8.65 1.17
C LEU A 223 -16.40 7.75 2.07
N THR A 224 -16.46 8.02 3.39
CA THR A 224 -17.28 7.22 4.31
C THR A 224 -18.78 7.31 4.03
N SER A 225 -19.26 8.46 3.54
CA SER A 225 -20.66 8.63 3.13
C SER A 225 -21.08 7.72 1.97
N GLN A 226 -20.11 7.22 1.19
CA GLN A 226 -20.34 6.29 0.09
C GLN A 226 -20.40 4.82 0.54
N ILE A 227 -20.07 4.51 1.81
CA ILE A 227 -20.09 3.15 2.33
C ILE A 227 -21.52 2.81 2.75
N PRO A 228 -22.14 1.74 2.20
CA PRO A 228 -23.45 1.28 2.64
C PRO A 228 -23.46 0.91 4.12
N ASN A 229 -24.63 0.99 4.76
CA ASN A 229 -24.76 0.58 6.17
C ASN A 229 -24.58 -0.94 6.36
N THR A 230 -24.78 -1.72 5.32
CA THR A 230 -24.58 -3.17 5.27
C THR A 230 -23.12 -3.58 5.13
N ASP A 231 -22.25 -2.63 4.79
CA ASP A 231 -20.83 -2.88 4.56
C ASP A 231 -20.04 -2.77 5.88
N VAL A 232 -19.39 -3.86 6.28
CA VAL A 232 -18.61 -3.94 7.52
C VAL A 232 -17.48 -2.91 7.60
N ARG A 233 -16.95 -2.45 6.46
CA ARG A 233 -15.90 -1.43 6.43
C ARG A 233 -16.34 -0.10 7.04
N LYS A 234 -17.64 0.20 7.05
CA LYS A 234 -18.17 1.39 7.71
C LYS A 234 -17.94 1.38 9.23
N HIS A 235 -17.86 0.19 9.83
CA HIS A 235 -17.62 0.04 11.25
C HIS A 235 -16.20 0.38 11.67
N LEU A 236 -15.27 0.45 10.71
CA LEU A 236 -13.84 0.71 10.96
C LEU A 236 -13.49 2.21 11.02
N PHE A 237 -14.49 3.08 10.99
CA PHE A 237 -14.30 4.52 11.05
C PHE A 237 -15.26 5.15 12.05
N LEU A 238 -14.74 6.14 12.82
CA LEU A 238 -15.55 6.87 13.77
C LEU A 238 -16.51 7.80 13.05
N THR A 239 -17.80 7.62 13.31
CA THR A 239 -18.88 8.49 12.84
C THR A 239 -19.73 8.97 14.01
N PRO A 240 -20.40 10.15 13.94
CA PRO A 240 -21.16 10.69 15.05
C PRO A 240 -22.23 9.76 15.62
N ASP A 241 -22.90 8.99 14.76
CA ASP A 241 -23.96 8.06 15.11
C ASP A 241 -23.51 6.92 16.04
N LYS A 242 -22.23 6.57 16.02
CA LYS A 242 -21.70 5.46 16.83
C LYS A 242 -21.60 5.77 18.32
N ILE A 243 -21.37 7.02 18.67
CA ILE A 243 -21.14 7.45 20.05
C ILE A 243 -22.09 8.55 20.50
N GLY A 244 -23.03 8.98 19.64
CA GLY A 244 -23.95 10.07 19.90
C GLY A 244 -23.29 11.46 19.93
N TRP A 245 -22.10 11.61 19.36
CA TRP A 245 -21.44 12.88 19.20
C TRP A 245 -21.86 13.53 17.88
N SER A 246 -22.39 14.75 17.95
CA SER A 246 -22.97 15.45 16.81
C SER A 246 -22.05 16.49 16.17
N ASN A 247 -20.93 16.78 16.81
CA ASN A 247 -20.00 17.80 16.32
C ASN A 247 -18.97 17.15 15.38
N SER A 248 -19.06 17.47 14.08
CA SER A 248 -18.19 16.90 13.05
C SER A 248 -16.85 17.64 12.88
N ASP A 249 -16.73 18.84 13.43
CA ASP A 249 -15.59 19.73 13.23
C ASP A 249 -14.59 19.68 14.37
N GLU A 250 -14.98 19.10 15.49
CA GLU A 250 -14.17 19.03 16.69
C GLU A 250 -13.63 17.60 16.92
N TYR A 251 -12.64 17.50 17.76
CA TYR A 251 -12.08 16.26 18.25
C TYR A 251 -12.67 15.88 19.61
N LEU A 252 -12.68 14.59 19.92
CA LEU A 252 -12.94 14.10 21.28
C LEU A 252 -11.64 14.13 22.08
N ASP A 253 -11.61 14.88 23.15
CA ASP A 253 -10.52 14.92 24.12
C ASP A 253 -10.78 13.89 25.23
N GLY A 254 -9.82 13.00 25.47
CA GLY A 254 -9.93 11.99 26.51
C GLY A 254 -10.09 12.56 27.92
N GLU A 255 -9.64 13.78 28.16
CA GLU A 255 -9.78 14.45 29.46
C GLU A 255 -11.06 15.29 29.56
N ALA A 256 -11.39 16.05 28.49
CA ALA A 256 -12.55 16.93 28.47
C ALA A 256 -13.86 16.21 28.14
N ASP A 257 -13.83 15.28 27.19
CA ASP A 257 -15.01 14.58 26.67
C ASP A 257 -15.08 13.11 27.13
N THR A 258 -14.68 12.83 28.37
CA THR A 258 -14.41 11.49 28.91
C THR A 258 -15.51 10.47 28.61
N ALA A 259 -16.78 10.84 28.71
CA ALA A 259 -17.90 9.92 28.48
C ALA A 259 -18.00 9.50 27.00
N ALA A 260 -17.91 10.44 26.07
CA ALA A 260 -17.96 10.16 24.63
C ALA A 260 -16.68 9.45 24.16
N PHE A 261 -15.53 9.87 24.68
CA PHE A 261 -14.24 9.21 24.40
C PHE A 261 -14.23 7.75 24.84
N ASN A 262 -14.71 7.45 26.05
CA ASN A 262 -14.80 6.07 26.55
C ASN A 262 -15.78 5.23 25.72
N LYS A 263 -16.86 5.81 25.20
CA LYS A 263 -17.75 5.11 24.26
C LYS A 263 -17.03 4.78 22.95
N ALA A 264 -16.23 5.71 22.41
CA ALA A 264 -15.45 5.46 21.22
C ALA A 264 -14.39 4.36 21.45
N VAL A 265 -13.70 4.37 22.59
CA VAL A 265 -12.76 3.31 22.99
C VAL A 265 -13.49 1.96 23.13
N ALA A 266 -14.62 1.91 23.82
CA ALA A 266 -15.39 0.68 24.00
C ALA A 266 -15.90 0.13 22.66
N TYR A 267 -16.30 1.00 21.74
CA TYR A 267 -16.70 0.60 20.39
C TYR A 267 -15.51 0.03 19.60
N MET A 268 -14.36 0.66 19.63
CA MET A 268 -13.13 0.16 19.02
C MET A 268 -12.74 -1.21 19.60
N ASP A 269 -12.73 -1.36 20.93
CA ASP A 269 -12.41 -2.61 21.59
C ASP A 269 -13.41 -3.72 21.18
N SER A 270 -14.70 -3.42 21.04
CA SER A 270 -15.70 -4.39 20.61
C SER A 270 -15.48 -4.91 19.17
N ILE A 271 -14.99 -4.06 18.27
CA ILE A 271 -14.65 -4.47 16.90
C ILE A 271 -13.48 -5.46 16.92
N HIS A 272 -12.51 -5.23 17.80
CA HIS A 272 -11.29 -6.03 17.88
C HIS A 272 -11.36 -7.19 18.88
N GLU A 273 -12.49 -7.34 19.61
CA GLU A 273 -12.64 -8.34 20.68
C GLU A 273 -12.40 -9.78 20.22
N ALA A 274 -12.86 -10.14 19.03
CA ALA A 274 -12.63 -11.47 18.46
C ALA A 274 -11.13 -11.83 18.32
N TYR A 275 -10.26 -10.85 18.28
CA TYR A 275 -8.81 -10.99 18.14
C TYR A 275 -8.06 -10.87 19.44
N THR A 276 -8.62 -10.25 20.44
CA THR A 276 -7.97 -10.08 21.75
C THR A 276 -8.04 -11.33 22.61
N SER A 277 -8.99 -12.24 22.30
CA SER A 277 -9.08 -13.55 22.98
C SER A 277 -7.91 -14.45 22.53
N GLY A 278 -6.89 -14.59 23.35
CA GLY A 278 -5.70 -15.41 23.08
C GLY A 278 -4.41 -14.64 22.85
N TYR A 279 -4.44 -13.32 22.93
CA TYR A 279 -3.25 -12.47 22.98
C TYR A 279 -3.01 -12.00 24.43
N ALA A 280 -1.74 -11.70 24.75
CA ALA A 280 -1.44 -10.82 25.88
C ALA A 280 -2.30 -9.54 25.76
N ALA A 281 -2.68 -8.95 26.88
CA ALA A 281 -3.59 -7.79 26.89
C ALA A 281 -3.26 -6.78 25.79
N PRO A 282 -4.23 -6.35 25.01
CA PRO A 282 -3.98 -5.43 23.89
C PRO A 282 -3.30 -4.16 24.42
N TYR A 283 -2.41 -3.58 23.61
CA TYR A 283 -1.79 -2.32 23.95
C TYR A 283 -2.87 -1.24 24.10
N GLN A 284 -2.97 -0.68 25.29
CA GLN A 284 -4.04 0.24 25.69
C GLN A 284 -3.68 1.72 25.47
N GLY A 285 -2.79 2.04 24.52
CA GLY A 285 -2.29 3.40 24.31
C GLY A 285 -3.37 4.46 24.15
N CYS A 286 -4.47 4.11 23.53
CA CYS A 286 -5.62 5.00 23.35
C CYS A 286 -6.34 5.37 24.65
N LYS A 287 -6.21 4.56 25.70
CA LYS A 287 -6.82 4.81 27.03
C LYS A 287 -6.00 5.77 27.91
N GLN A 288 -4.82 6.17 27.45
CA GLN A 288 -3.87 6.96 28.28
C GLN A 288 -3.86 8.47 28.00
N ALA A 289 -4.90 9.03 27.50
CA ALA A 289 -5.03 10.38 27.00
C ALA A 289 -4.78 10.48 25.49
N GLY A 290 -5.77 10.77 24.73
CA GLY A 290 -5.69 10.89 23.30
C GLY A 290 -6.87 11.65 22.77
N TYR A 291 -6.81 11.86 21.48
CA TYR A 291 -7.83 12.54 20.74
C TYR A 291 -8.38 11.60 19.67
N PHE A 292 -9.70 11.56 19.52
CA PHE A 292 -10.34 11.00 18.34
C PHE A 292 -10.95 12.13 17.52
N PHE A 293 -10.83 12.01 16.22
CA PHE A 293 -11.43 12.92 15.25
C PHE A 293 -12.50 12.19 14.45
N MET A 294 -13.46 12.90 13.89
CA MET A 294 -14.39 12.30 12.96
C MET A 294 -13.64 11.67 11.79
N GLY A 295 -13.97 10.42 11.48
CA GLY A 295 -13.25 9.63 10.51
C GLY A 295 -11.99 8.95 11.04
N SER A 296 -11.66 9.06 12.34
CA SER A 296 -10.59 8.27 12.94
C SER A 296 -10.80 6.80 12.60
N GLN A 297 -9.71 6.15 12.17
CA GLN A 297 -9.74 4.79 11.68
C GLN A 297 -9.53 3.77 12.81
N TRP A 298 -10.17 2.65 12.71
CA TRP A 298 -10.00 1.47 13.56
C TRP A 298 -9.60 0.22 12.77
N LYS A 299 -9.22 0.39 11.53
CA LYS A 299 -8.73 -0.69 10.66
C LYS A 299 -7.41 -1.24 11.18
N PHE A 300 -6.48 -0.37 11.57
CA PHE A 300 -5.15 -0.74 12.05
C PHE A 300 -5.08 -0.63 13.57
N TYR A 301 -4.79 -1.76 14.21
CA TYR A 301 -4.73 -1.92 15.64
C TYR A 301 -3.51 -2.75 16.01
N VAL A 302 -2.85 -2.52 17.14
CA VAL A 302 -1.72 -3.32 17.61
C VAL A 302 -2.08 -4.04 18.90
N PHE A 303 -1.68 -5.31 18.99
CA PHE A 303 -2.03 -6.19 20.10
C PHE A 303 -0.94 -6.29 21.15
N ASP A 304 0.26 -5.81 20.88
CA ASP A 304 1.43 -5.93 21.76
C ASP A 304 2.06 -4.56 21.97
N THR A 305 3.27 -4.51 22.50
CA THR A 305 4.02 -3.28 22.78
C THR A 305 3.93 -2.26 21.64
N PRO A 306 4.07 -0.96 21.93
CA PRO A 306 3.85 0.09 20.92
C PRO A 306 4.60 -0.20 19.63
N GLY A 307 3.86 -0.29 18.56
CA GLY A 307 4.41 -0.44 17.23
C GLY A 307 4.80 -1.84 16.80
N VAL A 308 4.69 -2.85 17.65
CA VAL A 308 4.92 -4.24 17.25
C VAL A 308 3.73 -4.75 16.45
N GLY A 309 4.00 -5.16 15.22
CA GLY A 309 3.00 -5.72 14.33
C GLY A 309 3.52 -5.87 12.91
N TYR A 310 2.87 -6.74 12.15
CA TYR A 310 3.14 -6.91 10.73
C TYR A 310 2.38 -5.86 9.92
N LEU A 311 2.86 -5.57 8.71
CA LEU A 311 2.17 -4.74 7.74
C LEU A 311 1.94 -5.52 6.46
N PRO A 312 0.74 -5.50 5.87
CA PRO A 312 0.51 -6.07 4.56
C PRO A 312 1.16 -5.18 3.48
N PHE A 313 2.00 -5.76 2.64
CA PHE A 313 2.53 -5.09 1.44
C PHE A 313 1.79 -5.51 0.19
N ILE A 314 1.32 -6.77 0.16
CA ILE A 314 0.55 -7.33 -0.94
C ILE A 314 -0.48 -8.29 -0.36
N ARG A 315 -1.74 -8.10 -0.74
CA ARG A 315 -2.89 -8.92 -0.34
C ARG A 315 -3.66 -9.42 -1.56
N SER A 316 -4.36 -10.55 -1.40
CA SER A 316 -5.18 -11.15 -2.45
C SER A 316 -6.29 -10.24 -2.96
N SER A 317 -6.91 -9.44 -2.08
CA SER A 317 -7.92 -8.46 -2.49
C SER A 317 -7.36 -7.35 -3.39
N GLU A 318 -6.08 -6.97 -3.23
CA GLU A 318 -5.45 -6.09 -4.21
C GLU A 318 -5.38 -6.74 -5.59
N MET A 319 -4.99 -8.01 -5.65
CA MET A 319 -4.94 -8.77 -6.91
C MET A 319 -6.33 -8.89 -7.54
N LEU A 320 -7.36 -9.17 -6.77
CA LEU A 320 -8.73 -9.21 -7.26
C LEU A 320 -9.21 -7.85 -7.80
N LEU A 321 -8.79 -6.76 -7.17
CA LEU A 321 -9.07 -5.41 -7.67
C LEU A 321 -8.26 -5.05 -8.93
N ILE A 322 -7.06 -5.62 -9.11
CA ILE A 322 -6.31 -5.56 -10.36
C ILE A 322 -7.05 -6.33 -11.47
N GLU A 323 -7.56 -7.53 -11.16
CA GLU A 323 -8.39 -8.29 -12.11
C GLU A 323 -9.62 -7.49 -12.53
N ALA A 324 -10.33 -6.87 -11.58
CA ALA A 324 -11.52 -6.05 -11.87
C ALA A 324 -11.20 -4.88 -12.81
N GLU A 325 -10.14 -4.15 -12.53
CA GLU A 325 -9.73 -3.01 -13.34
C GLU A 325 -9.23 -3.45 -14.72
N ALA A 326 -8.41 -4.48 -14.79
CA ALA A 326 -7.91 -5.01 -16.05
C ALA A 326 -9.06 -5.55 -16.94
N ASN A 327 -10.02 -6.29 -16.37
CA ASN A 327 -11.21 -6.74 -17.08
C ASN A 327 -12.01 -5.57 -17.66
N HIS A 328 -12.20 -4.51 -16.88
CA HIS A 328 -12.89 -3.30 -17.34
C HIS A 328 -12.20 -2.69 -18.58
N PHE A 329 -10.89 -2.43 -18.49
CA PHE A 329 -10.14 -1.81 -19.59
C PHE A 329 -9.94 -2.74 -20.79
N LEU A 330 -10.11 -4.05 -20.63
CA LEU A 330 -10.18 -5.03 -21.73
C LEU A 330 -11.59 -5.15 -22.33
N GLY A 331 -12.56 -4.33 -21.88
CA GLY A 331 -13.93 -4.32 -22.39
C GLY A 331 -14.82 -5.42 -21.81
N ASN A 332 -14.41 -6.08 -20.73
CA ASN A 332 -15.15 -7.16 -20.08
C ASN A 332 -15.74 -6.72 -18.73
N ASP A 333 -16.68 -5.78 -18.77
CA ASP A 333 -17.34 -5.27 -17.57
C ASP A 333 -18.09 -6.36 -16.79
N ALA A 334 -18.58 -7.40 -17.44
CA ALA A 334 -19.25 -8.51 -16.76
C ALA A 334 -18.29 -9.26 -15.82
N ALA A 335 -17.04 -9.49 -16.24
CA ALA A 335 -16.03 -10.08 -15.36
C ALA A 335 -15.61 -9.10 -14.24
N ALA A 336 -15.46 -7.81 -14.55
CA ALA A 336 -15.18 -6.80 -13.54
C ALA A 336 -16.28 -6.71 -12.47
N GLN A 337 -17.56 -6.80 -12.84
CA GLN A 337 -18.69 -6.89 -11.93
C GLN A 337 -18.57 -8.14 -11.03
N ALA A 338 -18.25 -9.29 -11.61
CA ALA A 338 -18.07 -10.55 -10.86
C ALA A 338 -16.93 -10.44 -9.83
N ASN A 339 -15.81 -9.81 -10.18
CA ASN A 339 -14.70 -9.57 -9.25
C ASN A 339 -15.14 -8.69 -8.06
N LEU A 340 -15.91 -7.62 -8.30
CA LEU A 340 -16.42 -6.78 -7.21
C LEU A 340 -17.49 -7.50 -6.36
N VAL A 341 -18.30 -8.38 -6.95
CA VAL A 341 -19.24 -9.24 -6.22
C VAL A 341 -18.48 -10.24 -5.35
N GLU A 342 -17.41 -10.85 -5.86
CA GLU A 342 -16.52 -11.70 -5.07
C GLU A 342 -15.95 -10.94 -3.86
N LEU A 343 -15.41 -9.74 -4.08
CA LEU A 343 -14.83 -8.92 -3.02
C LEU A 343 -15.85 -8.55 -1.93
N ASN A 344 -17.03 -8.16 -2.33
CA ASN A 344 -18.00 -7.55 -1.40
C ASN A 344 -19.02 -8.56 -0.87
N LYS A 345 -19.78 -9.20 -1.76
CA LYS A 345 -20.88 -10.09 -1.37
C LYS A 345 -20.41 -11.46 -0.91
N THR A 346 -19.54 -12.09 -1.70
CA THR A 346 -19.10 -13.47 -1.43
C THR A 346 -18.27 -13.56 -0.15
N THR A 347 -17.45 -12.54 0.15
CA THR A 347 -16.75 -12.47 1.43
C THR A 347 -17.65 -12.08 2.60
N GLY A 348 -18.85 -11.58 2.32
CA GLY A 348 -19.78 -11.04 3.32
C GLY A 348 -19.42 -9.63 3.83
N ARG A 349 -18.46 -8.92 3.20
CA ARG A 349 -18.16 -7.52 3.57
C ARG A 349 -19.36 -6.61 3.39
N ASP A 350 -20.10 -6.80 2.30
CA ASP A 350 -21.40 -6.19 2.04
C ASP A 350 -22.35 -7.25 1.45
N PRO A 351 -23.11 -7.96 2.26
CA PRO A 351 -23.98 -9.06 1.80
C PRO A 351 -25.05 -8.64 0.79
N GLU A 352 -25.43 -7.37 0.78
CA GLU A 352 -26.42 -6.82 -0.14
C GLU A 352 -25.82 -6.28 -1.45
N TYR A 353 -24.50 -6.33 -1.58
CA TYR A 353 -23.80 -5.78 -2.76
C TYR A 353 -24.25 -6.45 -4.05
N THR A 354 -24.55 -5.62 -5.03
CA THR A 354 -24.77 -6.01 -6.42
C THR A 354 -24.13 -5.01 -7.36
N CYS A 355 -23.68 -5.46 -8.52
CA CYS A 355 -23.10 -4.58 -9.53
C CYS A 355 -23.61 -4.93 -10.93
N THR A 356 -24.22 -3.95 -11.60
CA THR A 356 -24.63 -4.02 -13.00
C THR A 356 -24.08 -2.85 -13.83
N LYS A 357 -23.06 -2.14 -13.26
CA LYS A 357 -22.48 -0.96 -13.86
C LYS A 357 -21.56 -1.33 -15.02
N THR A 358 -21.54 -0.47 -16.04
CA THR A 358 -20.67 -0.60 -17.22
C THR A 358 -20.03 0.74 -17.57
N GLY A 359 -18.98 0.74 -18.40
CA GLY A 359 -18.28 1.95 -18.86
C GLY A 359 -17.78 2.81 -17.70
N ASP A 360 -17.92 4.13 -17.81
CA ASP A 360 -17.47 5.08 -16.79
C ASP A 360 -18.05 4.81 -15.40
N ALA A 361 -19.27 4.29 -15.32
CA ALA A 361 -19.87 3.94 -14.03
C ALA A 361 -19.18 2.72 -13.39
N MET A 362 -18.72 1.77 -14.20
CA MET A 362 -17.93 0.63 -13.72
C MET A 362 -16.58 1.09 -13.24
N PHE A 363 -15.88 1.94 -13.97
CA PHE A 363 -14.60 2.49 -13.53
C PHE A 363 -14.73 3.23 -12.19
N LYS A 364 -15.73 4.08 -12.01
CA LYS A 364 -15.99 4.78 -10.74
C LYS A 364 -16.25 3.82 -9.59
N GLU A 365 -16.92 2.70 -9.85
CA GLU A 365 -17.16 1.67 -8.85
C GLU A 365 -15.86 0.95 -8.44
N ILE A 366 -14.98 0.64 -9.40
CA ILE A 366 -13.65 0.08 -9.14
C ILE A 366 -12.82 1.06 -8.30
N VAL A 367 -12.77 2.33 -8.67
CA VAL A 367 -12.07 3.39 -7.91
C VAL A 367 -12.59 3.45 -6.47
N LYS A 368 -13.91 3.43 -6.29
CA LYS A 368 -14.54 3.44 -4.96
C LYS A 368 -14.07 2.25 -4.12
N TYR A 369 -14.26 1.03 -4.60
CA TYR A 369 -13.97 -0.16 -3.78
C TYR A 369 -12.47 -0.39 -3.60
N ARG A 370 -11.62 0.01 -4.56
CA ARG A 370 -10.19 -0.01 -4.37
C ARG A 370 -9.74 1.00 -3.29
N SER A 371 -10.32 2.19 -3.31
CA SER A 371 -10.03 3.21 -2.28
C SER A 371 -10.51 2.81 -0.89
N LEU A 372 -11.63 2.10 -0.76
CA LEU A 372 -12.17 1.62 0.51
C LEU A 372 -11.42 0.39 1.03
N GLU A 373 -11.26 -0.63 0.20
CA GLU A 373 -10.63 -1.89 0.58
C GLU A 373 -9.18 -1.70 0.99
N LEU A 374 -8.43 -0.92 0.21
CA LEU A 374 -7.00 -0.68 0.41
C LEU A 374 -6.70 0.63 1.16
N TRP A 375 -7.72 1.21 1.83
CA TRP A 375 -7.53 2.43 2.60
C TRP A 375 -6.43 2.25 3.66
N GLY A 376 -5.51 3.22 3.73
CA GLY A 376 -4.41 3.22 4.69
C GLY A 376 -3.21 2.33 4.31
N GLU A 377 -3.26 1.59 3.20
CA GLU A 377 -2.20 0.65 2.76
C GLU A 377 -1.22 1.27 1.73
N GLY A 378 -1.28 2.59 1.54
CA GLY A 378 -0.28 3.34 0.74
C GLY A 378 -0.57 3.44 -0.76
N PHE A 379 -1.74 3.00 -1.23
CA PHE A 379 -2.07 2.99 -2.66
C PHE A 379 -2.60 4.33 -3.21
N GLY A 380 -3.24 5.15 -2.37
CA GLY A 380 -4.01 6.30 -2.84
C GLY A 380 -3.23 7.25 -3.74
N PHE A 381 -1.97 7.59 -3.42
CA PHE A 381 -1.17 8.49 -4.24
C PHE A 381 -0.93 7.94 -5.65
N SER A 382 -0.45 6.71 -5.73
CA SER A 382 -0.09 6.08 -6.99
C SER A 382 -1.32 5.73 -7.84
N ASP A 383 -2.42 5.32 -7.22
CA ASP A 383 -3.66 5.03 -7.93
C ASP A 383 -4.28 6.29 -8.54
N TYR A 384 -4.44 7.38 -7.77
CA TYR A 384 -4.95 8.64 -8.29
C TYR A 384 -4.07 9.22 -9.40
N LYS A 385 -2.74 9.10 -9.25
CA LYS A 385 -1.79 9.47 -10.29
C LYS A 385 -2.03 8.70 -11.59
N ARG A 386 -2.04 7.35 -11.56
CA ARG A 386 -2.17 6.53 -12.76
C ARG A 386 -3.55 6.62 -13.42
N TRP A 387 -4.60 6.82 -12.62
CA TRP A 387 -5.96 7.07 -13.12
C TRP A 387 -6.15 8.46 -13.71
N ASN A 388 -5.19 9.36 -13.50
CA ASN A 388 -5.34 10.79 -13.83
C ASN A 388 -6.54 11.42 -13.12
N LEU A 389 -6.72 11.12 -11.86
CA LEU A 389 -7.77 11.69 -11.04
C LEU A 389 -7.21 12.75 -10.10
N PRO A 390 -7.89 13.88 -9.89
CA PRO A 390 -7.48 14.88 -8.91
C PRO A 390 -7.66 14.34 -7.48
N ILE A 391 -6.80 14.77 -6.55
CA ILE A 391 -7.05 14.57 -5.12
C ILE A 391 -7.86 15.78 -4.65
N ASP A 392 -9.13 15.57 -4.35
CA ASP A 392 -10.03 16.62 -3.92
C ASP A 392 -10.45 16.42 -2.46
N ARG A 393 -10.05 17.34 -1.60
CA ARG A 393 -10.41 17.39 -0.18
C ARG A 393 -11.39 18.52 0.14
N THR A 394 -11.78 19.32 -0.87
CA THR A 394 -12.66 20.48 -0.66
C THR A 394 -14.08 20.07 -0.24
N ASN A 395 -14.50 18.86 -0.64
CA ASN A 395 -15.81 18.30 -0.34
C ASN A 395 -15.87 17.55 1.00
N SER A 396 -14.80 17.55 1.77
CA SER A 396 -14.73 16.85 3.04
C SER A 396 -14.94 17.81 4.19
N ALA A 397 -15.92 17.57 5.05
CA ALA A 397 -16.18 18.41 6.23
C ALA A 397 -15.14 18.18 7.32
N ASN A 398 -14.64 16.95 7.45
CA ASN A 398 -13.69 16.55 8.50
C ASN A 398 -12.21 16.69 8.10
N VAL A 399 -11.88 17.58 7.19
CA VAL A 399 -10.49 17.90 6.80
C VAL A 399 -10.12 19.28 7.30
N ASP A 400 -8.95 19.37 7.95
CA ASP A 400 -8.41 20.65 8.44
C ASP A 400 -8.36 21.69 7.30
N PRO A 401 -8.82 22.93 7.56
CA PRO A 401 -8.87 23.98 6.54
C PRO A 401 -7.53 24.24 5.83
N SER A 402 -6.40 24.06 6.52
CA SER A 402 -5.06 24.29 5.95
C SER A 402 -4.68 23.27 4.87
N ILE A 403 -5.31 22.09 4.87
CA ILE A 403 -5.08 21.01 3.89
C ILE A 403 -6.33 20.68 3.07
N LYS A 404 -7.39 21.48 3.20
CA LYS A 404 -8.63 21.37 2.43
C LYS A 404 -8.44 21.95 1.03
N VAL A 405 -7.67 21.24 0.23
CA VAL A 405 -7.24 21.66 -1.10
C VAL A 405 -7.61 20.63 -2.16
N ARG A 406 -7.68 21.08 -3.40
CA ARG A 406 -7.76 20.23 -4.58
C ARG A 406 -6.41 20.25 -5.29
N VAL A 407 -5.86 19.07 -5.55
CA VAL A 407 -4.64 18.88 -6.32
C VAL A 407 -5.04 18.37 -7.71
N GLU A 408 -4.81 19.19 -8.72
CA GLU A 408 -5.18 18.88 -10.09
C GLU A 408 -4.27 17.80 -10.70
N THR A 409 -4.77 17.16 -11.75
CA THR A 409 -4.08 16.05 -12.44
C THR A 409 -2.77 16.48 -13.11
N ASN A 410 -2.65 17.75 -13.49
CA ASN A 410 -1.45 18.34 -14.09
C ASN A 410 -0.49 18.97 -13.08
N ALA A 411 -0.73 18.79 -11.78
CA ALA A 411 0.17 19.30 -10.75
C ALA A 411 1.56 18.62 -10.83
N THR A 412 2.62 19.40 -10.68
CA THR A 412 3.98 18.91 -10.85
C THR A 412 4.46 17.98 -9.72
N GLY A 413 3.75 17.94 -8.59
CA GLY A 413 4.09 17.10 -7.44
C GLY A 413 3.74 15.61 -7.59
N TRP A 414 3.13 15.20 -8.69
CA TRP A 414 2.84 13.78 -8.96
C TRP A 414 4.10 12.95 -9.25
N ALA A 415 5.21 13.59 -9.62
CA ALA A 415 6.53 12.95 -9.67
C ALA A 415 7.44 13.66 -8.67
N TRP A 416 7.96 12.94 -7.70
CA TRP A 416 8.81 13.49 -6.66
C TRP A 416 10.16 13.90 -7.22
N ARG A 417 10.78 14.89 -6.59
CA ARG A 417 12.10 15.36 -7.01
C ARG A 417 13.16 14.32 -6.73
N ILE A 418 14.07 14.17 -7.69
CA ILE A 418 15.27 13.35 -7.51
C ILE A 418 16.12 13.97 -6.39
N PRO A 419 16.59 13.17 -5.42
CA PRO A 419 17.41 13.67 -4.32
C PRO A 419 18.65 14.43 -4.76
N LEU A 420 19.00 15.48 -4.03
CA LEU A 420 20.14 16.33 -4.36
C LEU A 420 21.45 15.53 -4.44
N ARG A 421 21.66 14.59 -3.53
CA ARG A 421 22.86 13.73 -3.57
C ARG A 421 23.00 12.95 -4.87
N GLU A 422 21.90 12.47 -5.47
CA GLU A 422 21.99 11.78 -6.76
C GLU A 422 22.47 12.75 -7.85
N THR A 423 21.94 13.97 -7.87
CA THR A 423 22.32 14.96 -8.88
C THR A 423 23.71 15.60 -8.63
N ASP A 424 24.19 15.60 -7.39
CA ASP A 424 25.50 16.15 -7.02
C ASP A 424 26.67 15.17 -7.24
N TYR A 425 26.41 13.87 -7.07
CA TYR A 425 27.47 12.84 -7.10
C TYR A 425 27.43 11.95 -8.34
N ASN A 426 26.29 11.86 -9.03
CA ASN A 426 26.16 11.13 -10.29
C ASN A 426 26.24 12.13 -11.46
N HIS A 427 27.42 12.33 -12.03
CA HIS A 427 27.65 13.33 -13.07
C HIS A 427 26.94 13.04 -14.39
N GLU A 428 26.45 11.81 -14.58
CA GLU A 428 25.65 11.44 -15.73
C GLU A 428 24.13 11.71 -15.53
N TYR A 429 23.74 12.13 -14.34
CA TYR A 429 22.35 12.50 -14.05
C TYR A 429 22.07 13.96 -14.39
N LEU A 430 22.39 14.37 -15.61
CA LEU A 430 22.28 15.77 -16.04
C LEU A 430 20.86 16.09 -16.56
N GLY A 431 20.26 17.14 -16.02
CA GLY A 431 19.12 17.82 -16.62
C GLY A 431 17.73 17.20 -16.45
N THR A 432 17.59 16.06 -15.78
CA THR A 432 16.34 15.30 -15.70
C THR A 432 15.61 15.49 -14.35
N GLN A 433 15.66 16.69 -13.80
CA GLN A 433 14.98 16.96 -12.54
C GLN A 433 13.46 17.13 -12.72
N ASN A 434 12.68 16.42 -11.90
CA ASN A 434 11.24 16.63 -11.84
C ASN A 434 10.91 18.05 -11.38
N LYS A 435 9.93 18.70 -12.01
CA LYS A 435 9.54 20.07 -11.69
C LYS A 435 8.92 20.13 -10.29
N THR A 436 9.26 21.15 -9.50
CA THR A 436 8.54 21.45 -8.27
C THR A 436 7.22 22.13 -8.56
N VAL A 437 6.24 21.90 -7.71
CA VAL A 437 5.06 22.77 -7.61
C VAL A 437 5.56 24.15 -7.13
N LYS A 438 5.25 25.18 -7.90
CA LYS A 438 5.42 26.57 -7.45
C LYS A 438 4.27 26.96 -6.53
#